data_04e8edf4a4a77592f98f66b72bab312f
#
_entry.id   04e8edf4a4a77592f98f66b72bab312f
#
_cell.length_a   1.000
_cell.length_b   1.000
_cell.length_c   1.000
_cell.angle_alpha   90.00
_cell.angle_beta   90.00
_cell.angle_gamma   90.00
#
_symmetry.space_group_name_H-M   'P 1'
#
loop_
_entity.id
_entity.type
_entity.pdbx_description
1 polymer ?
#
loop_
_entity_poly.entity_id
_entity_poly.type
_entity_poly.pdbx_seq_one_letter_code
_entity_poly.pdbx_strand_id
1 'polypeptide(L)'
;VVWLALAGQFLCVLAAGKYRKLEQIFLRIPLITTSYRALIVTIAAATICMFVPMIPVWVTIIVCVLVLGFSVISVVSAQTAGDVVSDTEQKIKENTYFIRQLTADAEGVVRKSKDDNTKKISKEVYEAVRYSNLMSNAQLSELETQIRLAFEEYSAAVEMNNEKTASLAKELVDLLEERNRKCKLMK
;
A
#
# COMPACT_ATOMS: atom_id res chain seq x y z
N VAL A 1 36.72 1.80 23.49
CA VAL A 1 35.76 0.81 23.00
C VAL A 1 34.32 1.36 23.09
N VAL A 2 33.92 1.85 24.26
CA VAL A 2 32.53 2.38 24.49
C VAL A 2 32.22 3.54 23.55
N TRP A 3 33.13 4.49 23.35
CA TRP A 3 32.96 5.63 22.44
C TRP A 3 32.82 5.22 20.98
N LEU A 4 33.52 4.17 20.54
CA LEU A 4 33.36 3.61 19.20
C LEU A 4 32.02 2.92 19.01
N ALA A 5 31.53 2.21 20.03
CA ALA A 5 30.22 1.58 20.01
C ALA A 5 29.09 2.62 19.93
N LEU A 6 29.18 3.70 20.71
CA LEU A 6 28.24 4.83 20.67
C LEU A 6 28.24 5.56 19.31
N ALA A 7 29.42 5.79 18.74
CA ALA A 7 29.56 6.39 17.41
C ALA A 7 28.97 5.50 16.32
N GLY A 8 29.21 4.19 16.36
CA GLY A 8 28.62 3.21 15.44
C GLY A 8 27.09 3.20 15.53
N GLN A 9 26.55 3.24 16.74
CA GLN A 9 25.10 3.28 16.98
C GLN A 9 24.48 4.58 16.50
N PHE A 10 25.16 5.71 16.73
CA PHE A 10 24.72 7.01 16.21
C PHE A 10 24.71 7.04 14.67
N LEU A 11 25.71 6.45 14.03
CA LEU A 11 25.75 6.27 12.57
C LEU A 11 24.59 5.39 12.07
N CYS A 12 24.23 4.31 12.77
CA CYS A 12 23.07 3.49 12.43
C CYS A 12 21.75 4.26 12.54
N VAL A 13 21.60 5.10 13.56
CA VAL A 13 20.40 5.97 13.72
C VAL A 13 20.33 7.02 12.62
N LEU A 14 21.47 7.64 12.25
CA LEU A 14 21.55 8.59 11.14
C LEU A 14 21.26 7.93 9.79
N ALA A 15 21.77 6.74 9.55
CA ALA A 15 21.49 5.97 8.35
C ALA A 15 19.98 5.63 8.27
N ALA A 16 19.39 5.16 9.35
CA ALA A 16 17.93 4.92 9.43
C ALA A 16 17.11 6.20 9.20
N GLY A 17 17.62 7.37 9.62
CA GLY A 17 16.97 8.68 9.41
C GLY A 17 17.07 9.23 7.97
N LYS A 18 18.12 8.88 7.23
CA LYS A 18 18.39 9.41 5.88
C LYS A 18 17.48 8.81 4.79
N TYR A 19 16.93 7.62 4.99
CA TYR A 19 15.98 6.99 4.07
C TYR A 19 14.57 7.61 4.17
N ARG A 20 14.50 8.94 4.13
CA ARG A 20 13.31 9.77 4.27
C ARG A 20 12.54 9.89 2.96
N LYS A 21 11.77 8.89 2.55
CA LYS A 21 10.61 9.11 1.65
C LYS A 21 9.34 9.22 2.51
N LEU A 22 8.63 10.32 2.33
CA LEU A 22 7.52 10.81 3.15
C LEU A 22 6.28 9.90 3.23
N GLU A 23 6.20 8.85 2.41
CA GLU A 23 5.05 7.94 2.33
C GLU A 23 5.03 6.79 3.34
N GLN A 24 6.11 6.59 4.10
CA GLN A 24 6.27 5.44 5.01
C GLN A 24 6.12 5.80 6.50
N ILE A 25 5.33 6.80 6.83
CA ILE A 25 5.20 7.28 8.22
C ILE A 25 4.70 6.17 9.16
N PHE A 26 3.87 5.25 8.68
CA PHE A 26 3.28 4.19 9.50
C PHE A 26 4.27 3.10 9.93
N LEU A 27 5.24 2.77 9.09
CA LEU A 27 6.28 1.76 9.37
C LEU A 27 7.52 2.31 10.09
N ARG A 28 7.66 3.64 10.16
CA ARG A 28 8.78 4.30 10.85
C ARG A 28 8.70 4.29 12.35
N ILE A 29 7.50 4.27 12.91
CA ILE A 29 7.30 4.27 14.37
C ILE A 29 8.01 3.06 15.00
N PRO A 30 7.83 1.82 14.54
CA PRO A 30 8.55 0.68 15.09
C PRO A 30 10.06 0.74 14.85
N LEU A 31 10.54 1.26 13.70
CA LEU A 31 11.97 1.36 13.40
C LEU A 31 12.68 2.35 14.32
N ILE A 32 12.13 3.53 14.51
CA ILE A 32 12.64 4.55 15.42
C ILE A 32 12.59 4.05 16.87
N THR A 33 11.48 3.41 17.26
CA THR A 33 11.33 2.86 18.61
C THR A 33 12.33 1.73 18.89
N THR A 34 12.59 0.87 17.92
CA THR A 34 13.57 -0.22 18.04
C THR A 34 14.99 0.32 18.16
N SER A 35 15.36 1.31 17.32
CA SER A 35 16.67 1.99 17.40
C SER A 35 16.87 2.71 18.73
N TYR A 36 15.84 3.39 19.22
CA TYR A 36 15.89 4.10 20.50
C TYR A 36 16.02 3.14 21.70
N ARG A 37 15.29 2.03 21.68
CA ARG A 37 15.42 0.96 22.71
C ARG A 37 16.82 0.35 22.69
N ALA A 38 17.38 0.06 21.53
CA ALA A 38 18.75 -0.47 21.41
C ALA A 38 19.78 0.53 21.99
N LEU A 39 19.61 1.82 21.74
CA LEU A 39 20.49 2.87 22.28
C LEU A 39 20.41 2.93 23.81
N ILE A 40 19.21 2.88 24.40
CA ILE A 40 19.02 2.85 25.85
C ILE A 40 19.71 1.61 26.47
N VAL A 41 19.53 0.43 25.88
CA VAL A 41 20.16 -0.82 26.34
C VAL A 41 21.68 -0.71 26.29
N THR A 42 22.23 -0.13 25.23
CA THR A 42 23.68 0.06 25.09
C THR A 42 24.25 0.99 26.15
N ILE A 43 23.55 2.11 26.42
CA ILE A 43 23.97 3.05 27.48
C ILE A 43 23.90 2.40 28.84
N ALA A 44 22.80 1.67 29.14
CA ALA A 44 22.65 0.97 30.41
C ALA A 44 23.74 -0.11 30.62
N ALA A 45 24.01 -0.91 29.60
CA ALA A 45 25.08 -1.92 29.64
C ALA A 45 26.46 -1.30 29.85
N ALA A 46 26.77 -0.20 29.13
CA ALA A 46 28.04 0.52 29.31
C ALA A 46 28.16 1.11 30.72
N THR A 47 27.11 1.65 31.28
CA THR A 47 27.09 2.21 32.64
C THR A 47 27.32 1.12 33.68
N ILE A 48 26.65 -0.02 33.57
CA ILE A 48 26.81 -1.18 34.47
C ILE A 48 28.27 -1.67 34.41
N CYS A 49 28.85 -1.81 33.21
CA CYS A 49 30.26 -2.24 33.06
C CYS A 49 31.24 -1.26 33.66
N MET A 50 30.89 0.03 33.78
CA MET A 50 31.77 1.06 34.37
C MET A 50 31.74 1.04 35.90
N PHE A 51 30.58 0.66 36.50
CA PHE A 51 30.41 0.60 37.96
C PHE A 51 30.96 -0.70 38.60
N VAL A 52 31.18 -1.77 37.85
CA VAL A 52 31.66 -3.05 38.35
C VAL A 52 33.14 -3.26 37.99
N PRO A 53 34.07 -2.89 38.87
CA PRO A 53 35.52 -2.92 38.55
C PRO A 53 36.10 -4.34 38.42
N MET A 54 35.36 -5.37 38.77
CA MET A 54 35.77 -6.77 38.66
C MET A 54 35.55 -7.38 37.26
N ILE A 55 34.87 -6.69 36.35
CA ILE A 55 34.58 -7.22 35.01
C ILE A 55 35.82 -7.04 34.12
N PRO A 56 36.44 -8.13 33.62
CA PRO A 56 37.58 -8.03 32.72
C PRO A 56 37.17 -7.34 31.40
N VAL A 57 38.08 -6.52 30.85
CA VAL A 57 37.84 -5.69 29.66
C VAL A 57 37.35 -6.49 28.46
N TRP A 58 37.77 -7.73 28.31
CA TRP A 58 37.36 -8.60 27.19
C TRP A 58 35.85 -8.93 27.23
N VAL A 59 35.25 -9.08 28.43
CA VAL A 59 33.78 -9.29 28.58
C VAL A 59 33.02 -8.08 28.06
N THR A 60 33.49 -6.86 28.39
CA THR A 60 32.87 -5.62 27.91
C THR A 60 32.94 -5.52 26.39
N ILE A 61 34.06 -5.95 25.78
CA ILE A 61 34.19 -5.97 24.31
C ILE A 61 33.17 -6.93 23.68
N ILE A 62 33.05 -8.14 24.22
CA ILE A 62 32.08 -9.13 23.71
C ILE A 62 30.63 -8.59 23.79
N VAL A 63 30.25 -8.04 24.92
CA VAL A 63 28.91 -7.46 25.11
C VAL A 63 28.63 -6.33 24.10
N CYS A 64 29.60 -5.43 23.91
CA CYS A 64 29.48 -4.35 22.91
C CYS A 64 29.34 -4.90 21.49
N VAL A 65 30.10 -5.91 21.11
CA VAL A 65 30.00 -6.54 19.77
C VAL A 65 28.64 -7.21 19.57
N LEU A 66 28.12 -7.93 20.58
CA LEU A 66 26.81 -8.56 20.52
C LEU A 66 25.68 -7.54 20.37
N VAL A 67 25.72 -6.44 21.14
CA VAL A 67 24.70 -5.38 21.07
C VAL A 67 24.74 -4.68 19.71
N LEU A 68 25.91 -4.38 19.19
CA LEU A 68 26.05 -3.80 17.84
C LEU A 68 25.56 -4.76 16.76
N GLY A 69 25.92 -6.03 16.81
CA GLY A 69 25.45 -7.06 15.86
C GLY A 69 23.94 -7.17 15.87
N PHE A 70 23.33 -7.24 17.05
CA PHE A 70 21.87 -7.29 17.19
C PHE A 70 21.19 -6.01 16.65
N SER A 71 21.81 -4.84 16.89
CA SER A 71 21.31 -3.57 16.38
C SER A 71 21.32 -3.53 14.85
N VAL A 72 22.39 -3.98 14.20
CA VAL A 72 22.48 -4.05 12.74
C VAL A 72 21.44 -5.00 12.15
N ILE A 73 21.30 -6.20 12.73
CA ILE A 73 20.30 -7.18 12.29
C ILE A 73 18.88 -6.59 12.41
N SER A 74 18.58 -5.90 13.52
CA SER A 74 17.28 -5.28 13.74
C SER A 74 16.96 -4.20 12.70
N VAL A 75 17.95 -3.37 12.33
CA VAL A 75 17.78 -2.33 11.30
C VAL A 75 17.54 -2.96 9.92
N VAL A 76 18.33 -3.97 9.55
CA VAL A 76 18.18 -4.67 8.25
C VAL A 76 16.82 -5.36 8.18
N SER A 77 16.42 -6.09 9.22
CA SER A 77 15.11 -6.76 9.24
C SER A 77 13.94 -5.78 9.12
N ALA A 78 14.05 -4.61 9.75
CA ALA A 78 13.01 -3.58 9.65
C ALA A 78 12.96 -2.94 8.26
N GLN A 79 14.08 -2.80 7.55
CA GLN A 79 14.12 -2.32 6.17
C GLN A 79 13.45 -3.32 5.22
N THR A 80 13.81 -4.61 5.33
CA THR A 80 13.22 -5.67 4.50
C THR A 80 11.70 -5.77 4.69
N ALA A 81 11.22 -5.67 5.93
CA ALA A 81 9.78 -5.64 6.20
C ALA A 81 9.09 -4.42 5.57
N GLY A 82 9.74 -3.26 5.57
CA GLY A 82 9.24 -2.04 4.94
C GLY A 82 9.10 -2.17 3.43
N ASP A 83 10.08 -2.76 2.76
CA ASP A 83 10.07 -2.95 1.31
C ASP A 83 8.94 -3.92 0.89
N VAL A 84 8.76 -5.03 1.61
CA VAL A 84 7.67 -6.00 1.35
C VAL A 84 6.29 -5.37 1.51
N VAL A 85 6.09 -4.53 2.52
CA VAL A 85 4.80 -3.85 2.73
C VAL A 85 4.55 -2.81 1.64
N SER A 86 5.57 -2.03 1.25
CA SER A 86 5.42 -1.03 0.20
C SER A 86 5.09 -1.66 -1.16
N ASP A 87 5.73 -2.76 -1.52
CA ASP A 87 5.42 -3.53 -2.73
C ASP A 87 4.00 -4.09 -2.70
N THR A 88 3.56 -4.56 -1.54
CA THR A 88 2.20 -5.08 -1.36
C THR A 88 1.15 -3.97 -1.50
N GLU A 89 1.38 -2.80 -0.89
CA GLU A 89 0.49 -1.65 -1.01
C GLU A 89 0.41 -1.14 -2.45
N GLN A 90 1.55 -1.10 -3.16
CA GLN A 90 1.57 -0.68 -4.56
C GLN A 90 0.78 -1.65 -5.44
N LYS A 91 0.97 -2.96 -5.28
CA LYS A 91 0.19 -3.98 -5.98
C LYS A 91 -1.31 -3.89 -5.68
N ILE A 92 -1.69 -3.62 -4.42
CA ILE A 92 -3.10 -3.43 -4.06
C ILE A 92 -3.65 -2.16 -4.73
N LYS A 93 -2.90 -1.06 -4.76
CA LYS A 93 -3.32 0.17 -5.43
C LYS A 93 -3.51 -0.07 -6.93
N GLU A 94 -2.56 -0.70 -7.59
CA GLU A 94 -2.64 -1.06 -9.02
C GLU A 94 -3.85 -1.98 -9.29
N ASN A 95 -4.03 -3.02 -8.48
CA ASN A 95 -5.12 -3.98 -8.64
C ASN A 95 -6.51 -3.40 -8.34
N THR A 96 -6.60 -2.28 -7.61
CA THR A 96 -7.90 -1.64 -7.31
C THR A 96 -8.15 -0.38 -8.14
N TYR A 97 -7.17 0.05 -8.93
CA TYR A 97 -7.23 1.29 -9.68
C TYR A 97 -8.35 1.30 -10.72
N PHE A 98 -8.52 0.20 -11.46
CA PHE A 98 -9.50 0.08 -12.54
C PHE A 98 -10.93 0.41 -12.08
N ILE A 99 -11.41 -0.30 -11.06
CA ILE A 99 -12.80 -0.11 -10.57
C ILE A 99 -12.97 1.26 -9.90
N ARG A 100 -11.95 1.77 -9.22
CA ARG A 100 -12.01 3.12 -8.61
C ARG A 100 -12.11 4.21 -9.68
N GLN A 101 -11.33 4.09 -10.75
CA GLN A 101 -11.42 5.02 -11.87
C GLN A 101 -12.78 4.93 -12.54
N LEU A 102 -13.23 3.71 -12.88
CA LEU A 102 -14.53 3.49 -13.52
C LEU A 102 -15.69 4.02 -12.66
N THR A 103 -15.58 3.92 -11.32
CA THR A 103 -16.60 4.48 -10.40
C THR A 103 -16.65 6.00 -10.46
N ALA A 104 -15.48 6.66 -10.51
CA ALA A 104 -15.42 8.12 -10.63
C ALA A 104 -15.97 8.59 -11.97
N ASP A 105 -15.66 7.87 -13.05
CA ASP A 105 -16.16 8.17 -14.39
C ASP A 105 -17.68 7.96 -14.48
N ALA A 106 -18.20 6.87 -13.90
CA ALA A 106 -19.66 6.60 -13.84
C ALA A 106 -20.39 7.66 -13.02
N GLU A 107 -19.84 8.14 -11.91
CA GLU A 107 -20.40 9.26 -11.16
C GLU A 107 -20.47 10.53 -12.01
N GLY A 108 -19.44 10.78 -12.83
CA GLY A 108 -19.40 11.87 -13.80
C GLY A 108 -20.54 11.79 -14.81
N VAL A 109 -20.83 10.59 -15.35
CA VAL A 109 -21.94 10.34 -16.28
C VAL A 109 -23.29 10.61 -15.63
N VAL A 110 -23.51 10.17 -14.38
CA VAL A 110 -24.75 10.46 -13.64
C VAL A 110 -24.98 11.96 -13.50
N ARG A 111 -23.92 12.75 -13.26
CA ARG A 111 -24.02 14.22 -13.13
C ARG A 111 -24.33 14.90 -14.48
N LYS A 112 -23.83 14.36 -15.59
CA LYS A 112 -24.05 14.88 -16.96
C LYS A 112 -25.42 14.50 -17.53
N SER A 113 -26.09 13.48 -17.01
CA SER A 113 -27.39 13.01 -17.48
C SER A 113 -28.46 14.10 -17.31
N LYS A 114 -29.10 14.51 -18.40
CA LYS A 114 -30.07 15.61 -18.44
C LYS A 114 -31.51 15.14 -18.26
N ASP A 115 -31.83 13.96 -18.76
CA ASP A 115 -33.17 13.37 -18.72
C ASP A 115 -33.31 12.45 -17.48
N ASP A 116 -34.51 12.46 -16.86
CA ASP A 116 -34.76 11.67 -15.64
C ASP A 116 -34.66 10.16 -15.89
N ASN A 117 -35.04 9.67 -17.06
CA ASN A 117 -34.93 8.27 -17.42
C ASN A 117 -33.46 7.88 -17.60
N THR A 118 -32.69 8.66 -18.37
CA THR A 118 -31.24 8.48 -18.56
C THR A 118 -30.50 8.57 -17.23
N LYS A 119 -30.92 9.45 -16.33
CA LYS A 119 -30.33 9.60 -15.00
C LYS A 119 -30.59 8.37 -14.11
N LYS A 120 -31.76 7.75 -14.24
CA LYS A 120 -32.09 6.51 -13.52
C LYS A 120 -31.20 5.37 -14.01
N ILE A 121 -31.08 5.20 -15.32
CA ILE A 121 -30.20 4.18 -15.95
C ILE A 121 -28.74 4.42 -15.53
N SER A 122 -28.28 5.67 -15.56
CA SER A 122 -26.90 6.00 -15.15
C SER A 122 -26.62 5.72 -13.68
N LYS A 123 -27.62 5.86 -12.80
CA LYS A 123 -27.49 5.46 -11.39
C LYS A 123 -27.38 3.94 -11.24
N GLU A 124 -28.15 3.16 -12.00
CA GLU A 124 -28.06 1.70 -11.99
C GLU A 124 -26.67 1.24 -12.43
N VAL A 125 -26.11 1.83 -13.49
CA VAL A 125 -24.74 1.56 -13.94
C VAL A 125 -23.71 1.95 -12.86
N TYR A 126 -23.86 3.14 -12.27
CA TYR A 126 -22.97 3.59 -11.19
C TYR A 126 -23.00 2.62 -9.99
N GLU A 127 -24.17 2.16 -9.58
CA GLU A 127 -24.31 1.20 -8.50
C GLU A 127 -23.67 -0.15 -8.86
N ALA A 128 -23.87 -0.64 -10.07
CA ALA A 128 -23.25 -1.87 -10.55
C ALA A 128 -21.71 -1.79 -10.51
N VAL A 129 -21.13 -0.67 -10.95
CA VAL A 129 -19.69 -0.42 -10.87
C VAL A 129 -19.23 -0.33 -9.42
N ARG A 130 -19.90 0.47 -8.58
CA ARG A 130 -19.57 0.72 -7.19
C ARG A 130 -19.56 -0.55 -6.34
N TYR A 131 -20.48 -1.47 -6.59
CA TYR A 131 -20.59 -2.75 -5.87
C TYR A 131 -19.82 -3.87 -6.55
N SER A 132 -19.09 -3.59 -7.63
CA SER A 132 -18.22 -4.54 -8.30
C SER A 132 -17.01 -4.87 -7.44
N ASN A 133 -16.44 -6.06 -7.64
CA ASN A 133 -15.22 -6.47 -6.93
C ASN A 133 -14.05 -5.56 -7.29
N LEU A 134 -13.42 -4.95 -6.27
CA LEU A 134 -12.33 -4.01 -6.46
C LEU A 134 -11.05 -4.65 -7.01
N MET A 135 -10.83 -5.95 -6.72
CA MET A 135 -9.59 -6.64 -7.11
C MET A 135 -9.54 -6.90 -8.59
N SER A 136 -8.49 -6.45 -9.25
CA SER A 136 -8.10 -6.78 -10.61
C SER A 136 -6.97 -7.81 -10.61
N ASN A 137 -6.86 -8.58 -11.69
CA ASN A 137 -5.79 -9.55 -11.90
C ASN A 137 -5.42 -9.54 -13.40
N ALA A 138 -4.20 -9.95 -13.74
CA ALA A 138 -3.73 -10.04 -15.12
C ALA A 138 -4.67 -10.86 -16.03
N GLN A 139 -5.33 -11.88 -15.48
CA GLN A 139 -6.31 -12.72 -16.21
C GLN A 139 -7.61 -11.98 -16.54
N LEU A 140 -7.90 -10.86 -15.91
CA LEU A 140 -9.08 -10.03 -16.14
C LEU A 140 -8.81 -8.87 -17.09
N SER A 141 -7.56 -8.62 -17.46
CA SER A 141 -7.13 -7.46 -18.25
C SER A 141 -7.87 -7.33 -19.57
N GLU A 142 -8.12 -8.44 -20.27
CA GLU A 142 -8.88 -8.45 -21.53
C GLU A 142 -10.34 -8.04 -21.30
N LEU A 143 -10.98 -8.60 -20.29
CA LEU A 143 -12.37 -8.27 -19.94
C LEU A 143 -12.49 -6.83 -19.42
N GLU A 144 -11.52 -6.34 -18.68
CA GLU A 144 -11.47 -4.94 -18.21
C GLU A 144 -11.29 -3.96 -19.36
N THR A 145 -10.57 -4.36 -20.42
CA THR A 145 -10.46 -3.58 -21.65
C THR A 145 -11.80 -3.51 -22.38
N GLN A 146 -12.54 -4.62 -22.47
CA GLN A 146 -13.88 -4.66 -23.06
C GLN A 146 -14.85 -3.79 -22.26
N ILE A 147 -14.83 -3.87 -20.92
CA ILE A 147 -15.65 -3.03 -20.04
C ILE A 147 -15.35 -1.54 -20.26
N ARG A 148 -14.09 -1.17 -20.42
CA ARG A 148 -13.69 0.23 -20.69
C ARG A 148 -14.26 0.73 -22.01
N LEU A 149 -14.14 -0.05 -23.08
CA LEU A 149 -14.69 0.31 -24.40
C LEU A 149 -16.22 0.43 -24.34
N ALA A 150 -16.90 -0.54 -23.74
CA ALA A 150 -18.33 -0.49 -23.55
C ALA A 150 -18.78 0.73 -22.73
N PHE A 151 -18.00 1.10 -21.71
CA PHE A 151 -18.26 2.31 -20.90
C PHE A 151 -18.08 3.60 -21.72
N GLU A 152 -17.06 3.69 -22.56
CA GLU A 152 -16.83 4.85 -23.44
C GLU A 152 -17.99 5.02 -24.43
N GLU A 153 -18.44 3.92 -25.05
CA GLU A 153 -19.61 3.94 -25.95
C GLU A 153 -20.88 4.34 -25.21
N TYR A 154 -21.10 3.80 -24.01
CA TYR A 154 -22.22 4.17 -23.15
C TYR A 154 -22.19 5.65 -22.76
N SER A 155 -21.03 6.16 -22.34
CA SER A 155 -20.85 7.56 -21.95
C SER A 155 -21.16 8.50 -23.11
N ALA A 156 -20.68 8.18 -24.34
CA ALA A 156 -20.98 8.94 -25.52
C ALA A 156 -22.48 8.91 -25.87
N ALA A 157 -23.13 7.76 -25.73
CA ALA A 157 -24.58 7.63 -25.97
C ALA A 157 -25.41 8.47 -24.97
N VAL A 158 -25.00 8.56 -23.70
CA VAL A 158 -25.64 9.42 -22.68
C VAL A 158 -25.48 10.90 -23.04
N GLU A 159 -24.31 11.34 -23.51
CA GLU A 159 -24.09 12.73 -23.91
C GLU A 159 -24.92 13.13 -25.12
N MET A 160 -25.11 12.19 -26.06
CA MET A 160 -25.92 12.38 -27.27
C MET A 160 -27.43 12.16 -27.06
N ASN A 161 -27.85 11.76 -25.87
CA ASN A 161 -29.23 11.37 -25.51
C ASN A 161 -29.82 10.33 -26.51
N ASN A 162 -29.05 9.29 -26.82
CA ASN A 162 -29.39 8.29 -27.82
C ASN A 162 -30.33 7.22 -27.22
N GLU A 163 -31.29 6.75 -28.05
CA GLU A 163 -32.23 5.64 -27.65
C GLU A 163 -31.46 4.35 -27.28
N LYS A 164 -30.25 4.15 -27.78
CA LYS A 164 -29.40 2.99 -27.46
C LYS A 164 -28.80 3.00 -26.04
N THR A 165 -28.95 4.10 -25.29
CA THR A 165 -28.37 4.23 -23.95
C THR A 165 -28.78 3.08 -23.00
N ALA A 166 -30.04 2.66 -23.06
CA ALA A 166 -30.52 1.57 -22.20
C ALA A 166 -29.93 0.19 -22.58
N SER A 167 -29.74 -0.08 -23.87
CA SER A 167 -29.12 -1.34 -24.32
C SER A 167 -27.64 -1.41 -23.98
N LEU A 168 -26.90 -0.30 -24.17
CA LEU A 168 -25.48 -0.21 -23.82
C LEU A 168 -25.26 -0.28 -22.31
N ALA A 169 -26.14 0.33 -21.52
CA ALA A 169 -26.09 0.22 -20.07
C ALA A 169 -26.25 -1.24 -19.61
N LYS A 170 -27.19 -1.97 -20.21
CA LYS A 170 -27.41 -3.39 -19.88
C LYS A 170 -26.20 -4.24 -20.25
N GLU A 171 -25.65 -4.06 -21.44
CA GLU A 171 -24.43 -4.78 -21.88
C GLU A 171 -23.25 -4.52 -20.93
N LEU A 172 -23.06 -3.28 -20.50
CA LEU A 172 -22.02 -2.91 -19.55
C LEU A 172 -22.23 -3.60 -18.18
N VAL A 173 -23.46 -3.65 -17.69
CA VAL A 173 -23.78 -4.35 -16.43
C VAL A 173 -23.51 -5.86 -16.55
N ASP A 174 -23.90 -6.48 -17.67
CA ASP A 174 -23.67 -7.90 -17.92
C ASP A 174 -22.14 -8.21 -17.93
N LEU A 175 -21.32 -7.36 -18.54
CA LEU A 175 -19.86 -7.49 -18.52
C LEU A 175 -19.27 -7.33 -17.10
N LEU A 176 -19.81 -6.41 -16.29
CA LEU A 176 -19.40 -6.24 -14.90
C LEU A 176 -19.76 -7.47 -14.05
N GLU A 177 -20.92 -8.05 -14.27
CA GLU A 177 -21.34 -9.27 -13.59
C GLU A 177 -20.43 -10.46 -13.96
N GLU A 178 -20.09 -10.60 -15.24
CA GLU A 178 -19.16 -11.63 -15.70
C GLU A 178 -17.77 -11.45 -15.04
N ARG A 179 -17.27 -10.21 -14.99
CA ARG A 179 -16.03 -9.89 -14.29
C ARG A 179 -16.10 -10.29 -12.81
N ASN A 180 -17.20 -9.93 -12.13
CA ASN A 180 -17.41 -10.27 -10.73
C ASN A 180 -17.46 -11.79 -10.50
N ARG A 181 -18.07 -12.53 -11.41
CA ARG A 181 -18.10 -14.00 -11.38
C ARG A 181 -16.69 -14.57 -11.52
N LYS A 182 -15.91 -14.09 -12.50
CA LYS A 182 -14.50 -14.52 -12.70
C LYS A 182 -13.65 -14.20 -11.47
N CYS A 183 -13.80 -13.01 -10.88
CA CYS A 183 -13.11 -12.65 -9.63
C CYS A 183 -13.42 -13.59 -8.45
N LYS A 184 -14.66 -14.10 -8.36
CA LYS A 184 -15.04 -15.06 -7.31
C LYS A 184 -14.41 -16.44 -7.50
N LEU A 185 -14.21 -16.86 -8.74
CA LEU A 185 -13.59 -18.15 -9.07
C LEU A 185 -12.06 -18.15 -8.85
N MET A 186 -11.44 -16.98 -8.79
CA MET A 186 -9.99 -16.83 -8.59
C MET A 186 -9.59 -16.65 -7.11
N LYS A 187 -10.53 -16.65 -6.19
CA LYS A 187 -10.31 -16.61 -4.74
C LYS A 187 -10.15 -18.02 -4.18
#